data_db147526c760d1c33de829461d137c06
#
_entry.id   db147526c760d1c33de829461d137c06
#
_cell.length_a   1.000
_cell.length_b   1.000
_cell.length_c   1.000
_cell.angle_alpha   90.00
_cell.angle_beta   90.00
_cell.angle_gamma   90.00
#
_symmetry.space_group_name_H-M   'P 1'
#
loop_
_entity.id
_entity.type
_entity.pdbx_description
1 polymer ?
#
loop_
_entity_poly.entity_id
_entity_poly.type
_entity_poly.pdbx_seq_one_letter_code
_entity_poly.pdbx_strand_id
1 'polypeptide(L)'
;MYGPNARRETRVPISAPSWLVGARPKLFPCTLLDMSSRGARIQIAGDLVLPAHFALCFTEDCEGRELCRLVWRKGDQAGVRFLAA
;
A
#
# COMPACT_ATOMS: atom_id res chain seq x y z
N MET A 1 3.52 -27.95 10.50
CA MET A 1 3.16 -26.77 10.89
C MET A 1 3.95 -25.66 10.31
N TYR A 2 3.40 -24.71 10.09
CA TYR A 2 4.03 -23.64 9.53
C TYR A 2 4.83 -22.89 10.53
N GLY A 3 5.70 -22.12 10.06
CA GLY A 3 6.46 -21.30 10.93
C GLY A 3 5.62 -20.21 11.55
N PRO A 4 6.02 -19.70 12.68
CA PRO A 4 5.31 -18.63 13.32
C PRO A 4 5.14 -17.41 12.43
N ASN A 5 6.05 -17.19 11.51
CA ASN A 5 5.97 -16.04 10.63
C ASN A 5 4.79 -16.08 9.71
N ALA A 6 4.42 -17.25 9.27
CA ALA A 6 3.33 -17.38 8.32
C ALA A 6 2.02 -16.91 8.90
N ARG A 7 1.90 -16.88 10.21
CA ARG A 7 0.67 -16.50 10.85
C ARG A 7 0.57 -15.05 11.21
N ARG A 8 1.69 -14.37 11.30
CA ARG A 8 1.68 -13.01 11.79
C ARG A 8 1.17 -12.03 10.79
N GLU A 9 1.25 -12.37 9.52
CA GLU A 9 0.78 -11.49 8.49
C GLU A 9 -0.13 -12.25 7.57
N THR A 10 -1.34 -12.46 8.01
CA THR A 10 -2.35 -13.04 7.15
C THR A 10 -2.70 -12.00 6.10
N ARG A 11 -2.43 -12.33 4.85
CA ARG A 11 -2.74 -11.43 3.76
C ARG A 11 -4.09 -11.79 3.17
N VAL A 12 -4.89 -10.75 3.00
CA VAL A 12 -6.24 -10.88 2.45
C VAL A 12 -6.21 -10.32 1.04
N PRO A 13 -6.47 -11.13 0.01
CA PRO A 13 -6.59 -10.60 -1.35
C PRO A 13 -7.79 -9.69 -1.45
N ILE A 14 -7.61 -8.54 -2.09
CA ILE A 14 -8.65 -7.52 -2.10
C ILE A 14 -9.03 -7.10 -3.52
N SER A 15 -8.14 -6.50 -4.25
CA SER A 15 -8.41 -5.92 -5.58
C SER A 15 -9.44 -4.80 -5.48
N ALA A 16 -9.09 -3.75 -4.81
CA ALA A 16 -9.97 -2.60 -4.60
C ALA A 16 -9.27 -1.31 -5.02
N PRO A 17 -10.01 -0.32 -5.52
CA PRO A 17 -9.40 0.97 -5.82
C PRO A 17 -8.90 1.63 -4.55
N SER A 18 -7.79 2.34 -4.68
CA SER A 18 -7.21 3.11 -3.60
C SER A 18 -6.41 4.26 -4.20
N TRP A 19 -5.87 5.12 -3.35
CA TRP A 19 -5.20 6.33 -3.82
C TRP A 19 -3.96 6.59 -2.99
N LEU A 20 -2.94 7.14 -3.64
CA LEU A 20 -1.69 7.51 -2.99
C LEU A 20 -1.60 9.02 -2.89
N VAL A 21 -1.12 9.50 -1.75
CA VAL A 21 -0.84 10.92 -1.55
C VAL A 21 0.61 11.04 -1.14
N GLY A 22 1.40 11.74 -1.95
CA GLY A 22 2.80 12.00 -1.64
C GLY A 22 2.98 13.35 -0.95
N ALA A 23 4.11 13.99 -1.21
CA ALA A 23 4.43 15.28 -0.60
C ALA A 23 3.51 16.39 -1.08
N ARG A 24 2.97 16.26 -2.28
CA ARG A 24 2.01 17.23 -2.81
C ARG A 24 0.61 16.69 -2.62
N PRO A 25 -0.38 17.57 -2.41
CA PRO A 25 -1.74 17.13 -2.18
C PRO A 25 -2.40 16.72 -3.49
N LYS A 26 -1.90 15.67 -4.09
CA LYS A 26 -2.42 15.13 -5.33
C LYS A 26 -2.62 13.64 -5.15
N LEU A 27 -3.81 13.18 -5.52
CA LEU A 27 -4.16 11.77 -5.42
C LEU A 27 -3.73 11.05 -6.69
N PHE A 28 -3.06 9.92 -6.52
CA PHE A 28 -2.72 9.03 -7.63
C PHE A 28 -3.49 7.74 -7.46
N PRO A 29 -4.33 7.37 -8.42
CA PRO A 29 -5.11 6.13 -8.29
C PRO A 29 -4.20 4.91 -8.33
N CYS A 30 -4.56 3.90 -7.57
CA CYS A 30 -3.89 2.62 -7.57
C CYS A 30 -4.89 1.54 -7.24
N THR A 31 -4.45 0.29 -7.28
CA THR A 31 -5.28 -0.84 -6.90
C THR A 31 -4.64 -1.51 -5.70
N LEU A 32 -5.42 -1.68 -4.66
CA LEU A 32 -4.99 -2.43 -3.49
C LEU A 32 -5.13 -3.91 -3.81
N LEU A 33 -4.02 -4.63 -3.90
CA LEU A 33 -4.02 -6.02 -4.29
C LEU A 33 -4.21 -6.96 -3.10
N ASP A 34 -3.54 -6.67 -2.01
CA ASP A 34 -3.75 -7.40 -0.76
C ASP A 34 -3.29 -6.55 0.39
N MET A 35 -3.70 -6.93 1.59
CA MET A 35 -3.42 -6.15 2.77
C MET A 35 -3.29 -7.08 3.97
N SER A 36 -2.44 -6.70 4.91
CA SER A 36 -2.34 -7.32 6.22
C SER A 36 -2.36 -6.21 7.26
N SER A 37 -2.25 -6.58 8.52
CA SER A 37 -2.19 -5.58 9.58
C SER A 37 -0.93 -4.72 9.52
N ARG A 38 0.09 -5.15 8.79
CA ARG A 38 1.37 -4.47 8.76
C ARG A 38 1.64 -3.70 7.48
N GLY A 39 0.96 -4.02 6.42
CA GLY A 39 1.22 -3.37 5.16
C GLY A 39 0.33 -3.85 4.06
N ALA A 40 0.68 -3.50 2.83
CA ALA A 40 -0.14 -3.79 1.68
C ALA A 40 0.72 -3.96 0.44
N ARG A 41 0.14 -4.60 -0.56
CA ARG A 41 0.70 -4.65 -1.90
C ARG A 41 -0.25 -3.92 -2.83
N ILE A 42 0.29 -3.03 -3.63
CA ILE A 42 -0.51 -2.17 -4.51
C ILE A 42 -0.03 -2.30 -5.94
N GLN A 43 -0.93 -2.02 -6.86
CA GLN A 43 -0.61 -1.92 -8.28
C GLN A 43 -0.79 -0.48 -8.71
N ILE A 44 0.21 0.06 -9.41
CA ILE A 44 0.27 1.45 -9.81
C ILE A 44 0.74 1.54 -11.24
N ALA A 45 0.65 2.74 -11.82
CA ALA A 45 1.20 2.97 -13.14
C ALA A 45 2.69 2.70 -13.13
N GLY A 46 3.17 1.98 -14.15
CA GLY A 46 4.57 1.54 -14.18
C GLY A 46 5.58 2.66 -14.21
N ASP A 47 5.19 3.83 -14.68
CA ASP A 47 6.09 4.98 -14.77
C ASP A 47 5.96 5.93 -13.57
N LEU A 48 5.07 5.64 -12.64
CA LEU A 48 4.92 6.49 -11.46
C LEU A 48 6.09 6.28 -10.51
N VAL A 49 6.74 7.36 -10.14
CA VAL A 49 7.85 7.32 -9.18
C VAL A 49 7.28 7.52 -7.78
N LEU A 50 7.56 6.56 -6.91
CA LEU A 50 7.07 6.62 -5.54
C LEU A 50 8.14 7.18 -4.62
N PRO A 51 7.77 8.11 -3.73
CA PRO A 51 8.70 8.53 -2.67
C PRO A 51 8.86 7.42 -1.64
N ALA A 52 9.82 7.58 -0.74
CA ALA A 52 10.06 6.59 0.31
C ALA A 52 8.90 6.50 1.29
N HIS A 53 8.19 7.59 1.50
CA HIS A 53 7.05 7.66 2.42
C HIS A 53 5.89 8.36 1.73
N PHE A 54 4.70 7.86 1.97
CA PHE A 54 3.48 8.45 1.41
C PHE A 54 2.29 7.91 2.19
N ALA A 55 1.12 8.47 1.93
CA ALA A 55 -0.11 7.98 2.53
C ALA A 55 -0.86 7.13 1.51
N LEU A 56 -1.46 6.05 1.99
CA LEU A 56 -2.36 5.20 1.21
C LEU A 56 -3.77 5.48 1.69
N CYS A 57 -4.63 5.91 0.77
CA CYS A 57 -6.00 6.26 1.09
C CYS A 57 -6.92 5.17 0.56
N PHE A 58 -7.89 4.80 1.39
CA PHE A 58 -8.81 3.71 1.04
C PHE A 58 -10.12 4.22 0.48
N THR A 59 -10.35 5.53 0.55
CA THR A 59 -11.51 6.16 -0.04
C THR A 59 -11.04 7.35 -0.87
N GLU A 60 -11.86 7.75 -1.83
CA GLU A 60 -11.48 8.81 -2.76
C GLU A 60 -11.31 10.16 -2.06
N ASP A 61 -12.05 10.40 -0.98
CA ASP A 61 -11.89 11.61 -0.21
C ASP A 61 -10.73 11.53 0.78
N CYS A 62 -10.07 10.41 0.83
CA CYS A 62 -8.89 10.20 1.66
C CYS A 62 -9.17 10.37 3.16
N GLU A 63 -10.39 10.08 3.59
CA GLU A 63 -10.71 10.13 5.00
C GLU A 63 -9.99 9.05 5.79
N GLY A 64 -9.96 7.84 5.26
CA GLY A 64 -9.19 6.76 5.86
C GLY A 64 -7.85 6.66 5.17
N ARG A 65 -6.77 6.92 5.92
CA ARG A 65 -5.43 6.85 5.33
C ARG A 65 -4.46 6.22 6.31
N GLU A 66 -3.44 5.59 5.73
CA GLU A 66 -2.34 5.02 6.48
C GLU A 66 -1.05 5.59 5.94
N LEU A 67 -0.21 6.08 6.83
CA LEU A 67 1.13 6.49 6.44
C LEU A 67 1.96 5.25 6.19
N CYS A 68 2.67 5.25 5.06
CA CYS A 68 3.37 4.07 4.59
C CYS A 68 4.81 4.37 4.28
N ARG A 69 5.62 3.32 4.37
CA ARG A 69 6.99 3.32 3.89
C ARG A 69 7.07 2.35 2.73
N LEU A 70 7.70 2.77 1.64
CA LEU A 70 7.94 1.90 0.50
C LEU A 70 8.97 0.85 0.88
N VAL A 71 8.63 -0.42 0.73
CA VAL A 71 9.54 -1.51 1.05
C VAL A 71 10.19 -2.04 -0.20
N TRP A 72 9.42 -2.22 -1.28
CA TRP A 72 9.95 -2.70 -2.54
C TRP A 72 9.09 -2.18 -3.68
N ARG A 73 9.72 -2.13 -4.85
CA ARG A 73 9.05 -1.76 -6.09
C ARG A 73 9.49 -2.72 -7.17
N LYS A 74 8.53 -3.24 -7.93
CA LYS A 74 8.84 -4.09 -9.06
C LYS A 74 7.80 -3.84 -10.15
N GLY A 75 8.23 -3.18 -11.24
CA GLY A 75 7.33 -2.86 -12.34
C GLY A 75 6.16 -2.01 -11.87
N ASP A 76 4.96 -2.50 -12.08
CA ASP A 76 3.74 -1.80 -11.72
C ASP A 76 3.22 -2.22 -10.34
N GLN A 77 4.02 -2.91 -9.55
CA GLN A 77 3.63 -3.30 -8.21
C GLN A 77 4.59 -2.75 -7.17
N ALA A 78 4.09 -2.54 -5.98
CA ALA A 78 4.89 -2.07 -4.87
C ALA A 78 4.37 -2.66 -3.57
N GLY A 79 5.28 -2.87 -2.64
CA GLY A 79 4.93 -3.29 -1.29
C GLY A 79 5.22 -2.17 -0.32
N VAL A 80 4.30 -1.94 0.59
CA VAL A 80 4.41 -0.87 1.58
C VAL A 80 4.19 -1.44 2.97
N ARG A 81 4.80 -0.79 3.95
CA ARG A 81 4.60 -1.11 5.35
C ARG A 81 3.95 0.08 6.02
N PHE A 82 2.94 -0.19 6.84
CA PHE A 82 2.26 0.86 7.59
C PHE A 82 3.14 1.31 8.74
N LEU A 83 3.29 2.63 8.89
CA LEU A 83 4.20 3.16 9.91
C LEU A 83 3.61 3.04 11.31
N ALA A 84 2.30 3.01 11.41
CA ALA A 84 1.63 2.89 12.69
C ALA A 84 1.49 1.45 13.17
N ALA A 85 1.87 0.50 12.36
CA ALA A 85 1.69 -0.91 12.71
C ALA A 85 2.77 -1.43 13.64
#